data_e66341c92dd1ca07242c0a97fcd89b18
#
_entry.id   e66341c92dd1ca07242c0a97fcd89b18
#
_cell.length_a   1.000
_cell.length_b   1.000
_cell.length_c   1.000
_cell.angle_alpha   90.00
_cell.angle_beta   90.00
_cell.angle_gamma   90.00
#
_symmetry.space_group_name_H-M   'P 1'
#
loop_
_entity.id
_entity.type
_entity.pdbx_description
1 polymer ?
#
loop_
_entity_poly.entity_id
_entity_poly.type
_entity_poly.pdbx_seq_one_letter_code
_entity_poly.pdbx_strand_id
1 'polypeptide(L)'
;MHDIITLPGLGGSGDAHWQTLWEQADARARRFQPASWDQPDLRDWEQSLERAVERCARPPVLVAHSLACLLVAHWAARFPSAIAGAFLVAVPDPDGANFPAEAAAFRPVPNGTLRFPALFIASTNDPYGALEATRQRAHDWQSGLIVAGALGHINASSGLGDWPQGRALLDAFSAGLRR
;
A
#
# COMPACT_ATOMS: atom_id res chain seq x y z
N MET A 1 2.73 15.10 13.48
CA MET A 1 3.07 14.22 12.35
C MET A 1 2.78 12.78 12.75
N HIS A 2 2.30 11.95 11.83
CA HIS A 2 2.03 10.53 12.07
C HIS A 2 3.29 9.68 11.86
N ASP A 3 3.38 8.56 12.57
CA ASP A 3 4.29 7.47 12.20
C ASP A 3 3.86 6.89 10.84
N ILE A 4 4.80 6.34 10.10
CA ILE A 4 4.58 5.74 8.79
C ILE A 4 4.92 4.25 8.89
N ILE A 5 3.98 3.39 8.48
CA ILE A 5 4.28 1.97 8.30
C ILE A 5 4.34 1.68 6.81
N THR A 6 5.51 1.30 6.32
CA THR A 6 5.69 0.88 4.93
C THR A 6 5.36 -0.60 4.77
N LEU A 7 4.60 -0.90 3.73
CA LEU A 7 4.10 -2.23 3.41
C LEU A 7 4.54 -2.60 1.99
N PRO A 8 5.70 -3.25 1.83
CA PRO A 8 6.12 -3.83 0.56
C PRO A 8 5.14 -4.90 0.05
N GLY A 9 5.06 -5.06 -1.27
CA GLY A 9 4.33 -6.15 -1.90
C GLY A 9 5.13 -7.46 -1.99
N LEU A 10 4.70 -8.34 -2.90
CA LEU A 10 5.37 -9.60 -3.21
C LEU A 10 6.84 -9.35 -3.59
N GLY A 11 7.75 -10.17 -3.09
CA GLY A 11 9.19 -10.02 -3.28
C GLY A 11 9.84 -8.94 -2.41
N GLY A 12 9.06 -8.18 -1.64
CA GLY A 12 9.56 -7.09 -0.82
C GLY A 12 9.97 -5.86 -1.63
N SER A 13 10.51 -4.85 -0.95
CA SER A 13 11.09 -3.65 -1.57
C SER A 13 12.58 -3.64 -1.32
N GLY A 14 13.36 -3.97 -2.36
CA GLY A 14 14.83 -3.98 -2.30
C GLY A 14 15.43 -2.57 -2.19
N ASP A 15 16.77 -2.50 -2.17
CA ASP A 15 17.51 -1.27 -1.86
C ASP A 15 17.22 -0.08 -2.78
N ALA A 16 16.91 -0.34 -4.05
CA ALA A 16 16.58 0.70 -5.03
C ALA A 16 15.10 1.10 -5.06
N HIS A 17 14.27 0.49 -4.22
CA HIS A 17 12.84 0.80 -4.16
C HIS A 17 12.59 2.06 -3.33
N TRP A 18 11.68 2.93 -3.79
CA TRP A 18 11.36 4.19 -3.11
C TRP A 18 10.92 4.01 -1.64
N GLN A 19 10.25 2.91 -1.27
CA GLN A 19 9.91 2.65 0.14
C GLN A 19 11.16 2.49 0.99
N THR A 20 12.17 1.75 0.52
CA THR A 20 13.46 1.57 1.21
C THR A 20 14.19 2.91 1.34
N LEU A 21 14.21 3.70 0.28
CA LEU A 21 14.86 5.01 0.31
C LEU A 21 14.14 5.98 1.26
N TRP A 22 12.81 5.93 1.33
CA TRP A 22 12.04 6.73 2.30
C TRP A 22 12.29 6.29 3.75
N GLU A 23 12.41 4.99 4.02
CA GLU A 23 12.74 4.46 5.36
C GLU A 23 14.14 4.92 5.82
N GLN A 24 15.10 4.99 4.90
CA GLN A 24 16.44 5.48 5.19
C GLN A 24 16.47 6.99 5.46
N ALA A 25 15.59 7.74 4.80
CA ALA A 25 15.54 9.21 4.90
C ALA A 25 14.65 9.72 6.04
N ASP A 26 13.70 8.92 6.55
CA ASP A 26 12.71 9.35 7.53
C ASP A 26 12.58 8.36 8.69
N ALA A 27 13.09 8.71 9.85
CA ALA A 27 13.07 7.87 11.05
C ALA A 27 11.65 7.51 11.54
N ARG A 28 10.61 8.17 11.04
CA ARG A 28 9.21 7.82 11.33
C ARG A 28 8.72 6.65 10.48
N ALA A 29 9.41 6.34 9.37
CA ALA A 29 9.03 5.26 8.49
C ALA A 29 9.61 3.93 8.98
N ARG A 30 8.74 2.96 9.20
CA ARG A 30 9.10 1.62 9.66
C ARG A 30 8.40 0.58 8.80
N ARG A 31 9.14 -0.45 8.41
CA ARG A 31 8.61 -1.54 7.62
C ARG A 31 7.92 -2.59 8.50
N PHE A 32 6.72 -3.04 8.11
CA PHE A 32 6.14 -4.23 8.72
C PHE A 32 6.98 -5.47 8.36
N GLN A 33 6.92 -6.52 9.15
CA GLN A 33 7.83 -7.67 9.04
C GLN A 33 7.03 -8.98 8.97
N PRO A 34 6.61 -9.43 7.78
CA PRO A 34 6.01 -10.74 7.60
C PRO A 34 7.08 -11.83 7.60
N ALA A 35 6.66 -13.09 7.73
CA ALA A 35 7.56 -14.24 7.72
C ALA A 35 8.26 -14.43 6.36
N SER A 36 7.60 -14.14 5.25
CA SER A 36 8.15 -14.24 3.90
C SER A 36 7.57 -13.17 2.97
N TRP A 37 8.44 -12.59 2.14
CA TRP A 37 8.06 -11.69 1.04
C TRP A 37 7.73 -12.46 -0.24
N ASP A 38 8.35 -13.63 -0.46
CA ASP A 38 8.26 -14.40 -1.70
C ASP A 38 7.14 -15.43 -1.67
N GLN A 39 6.75 -15.85 -0.47
CA GLN A 39 5.64 -16.76 -0.22
C GLN A 39 4.65 -16.10 0.76
N PRO A 40 3.82 -15.17 0.28
CA PRO A 40 2.95 -14.38 1.14
C PRO A 40 1.82 -15.24 1.71
N ASP A 41 1.81 -15.39 3.03
CA ASP A 41 0.67 -15.93 3.75
C ASP A 41 -0.21 -14.77 4.25
N LEU A 42 -1.47 -14.73 3.84
CA LEU A 42 -2.37 -13.63 4.17
C LEU A 42 -2.54 -13.46 5.68
N ARG A 43 -2.64 -14.55 6.44
CA ARG A 43 -2.83 -14.48 7.89
C ARG A 43 -1.59 -13.97 8.61
N ASP A 44 -0.42 -14.44 8.20
CA ASP A 44 0.85 -13.93 8.73
C ASP A 44 1.02 -12.44 8.41
N TRP A 45 0.72 -12.03 7.18
CA TRP A 45 0.81 -10.63 6.78
C TRP A 45 -0.17 -9.75 7.56
N GLU A 46 -1.43 -10.19 7.74
CA GLU A 46 -2.42 -9.48 8.55
C GLU A 46 -1.94 -9.29 10.01
N GLN A 47 -1.46 -10.37 10.63
CA GLN A 47 -0.96 -10.32 12.01
C GLN A 47 0.30 -9.48 12.15
N SER A 48 1.18 -9.52 11.15
CA SER A 48 2.40 -8.70 11.12
C SER A 48 2.08 -7.22 10.99
N LEU A 49 1.07 -6.87 10.19
CA LEU A 49 0.57 -5.50 10.09
C LEU A 49 -0.07 -5.07 11.43
N GLU A 50 -0.91 -5.91 12.05
CA GLU A 50 -1.52 -5.58 13.34
C GLU A 50 -0.47 -5.30 14.40
N ARG A 51 0.53 -6.17 14.54
CA ARG A 51 1.66 -5.94 15.47
C ARG A 51 2.41 -4.64 15.19
N ALA A 52 2.54 -4.25 13.90
CA ALA A 52 3.19 -2.99 13.54
C ALA A 52 2.34 -1.78 13.94
N VAL A 53 1.02 -1.85 13.76
CA VAL A 53 0.09 -0.79 14.16
C VAL A 53 0.03 -0.64 15.68
N GLU A 54 -0.07 -1.74 16.43
CA GLU A 54 -0.10 -1.75 17.90
C GLU A 54 1.14 -1.15 18.56
N ARG A 55 2.29 -1.17 17.88
CA ARG A 55 3.54 -0.56 18.37
C ARG A 55 3.57 0.96 18.23
N CYS A 56 2.63 1.54 17.49
CA CYS A 56 2.57 2.99 17.32
C CYS A 56 1.80 3.63 18.46
N ALA A 57 2.37 4.69 19.06
CA ALA A 57 1.73 5.42 20.16
C ALA A 57 0.46 6.19 19.70
N ARG A 58 0.33 6.44 18.40
CA ARG A 58 -0.80 7.13 17.76
C ARG A 58 -1.11 6.43 16.43
N PRO A 59 -2.35 6.56 15.91
CA PRO A 59 -2.72 6.00 14.63
C PRO A 59 -1.72 6.36 13.52
N PRO A 60 -1.03 5.36 12.91
CA PRO A 60 -0.06 5.60 11.85
C PRO A 60 -0.72 5.85 10.49
N VAL A 61 0.08 6.29 9.52
CA VAL A 61 -0.27 6.24 8.09
C VAL A 61 0.35 4.98 7.50
N LEU A 62 -0.47 4.17 6.83
CA LEU A 62 0.03 3.03 6.07
C LEU A 62 0.44 3.47 4.66
N VAL A 63 1.62 3.05 4.23
CA VAL A 63 2.14 3.31 2.87
C VAL A 63 2.36 1.96 2.19
N ALA A 64 1.36 1.50 1.46
CA ALA A 64 1.34 0.19 0.85
C ALA A 64 1.69 0.25 -0.64
N HIS A 65 2.41 -0.76 -1.11
CA HIS A 65 2.73 -0.95 -2.52
C HIS A 65 2.22 -2.32 -3.00
N SER A 66 1.62 -2.34 -4.20
CA SER A 66 1.25 -3.58 -4.89
C SER A 66 0.36 -4.50 -4.04
N LEU A 67 0.72 -5.78 -3.86
CA LEU A 67 -0.04 -6.78 -3.10
C LEU A 67 -0.42 -6.30 -1.69
N ALA A 68 0.45 -5.52 -1.05
CA ALA A 68 0.18 -4.98 0.27
C ALA A 68 -1.00 -3.99 0.31
N CYS A 69 -1.41 -3.42 -0.81
CA CYS A 69 -2.65 -2.64 -0.88
C CYS A 69 -3.89 -3.52 -0.63
N LEU A 70 -3.88 -4.76 -1.15
CA LEU A 70 -4.94 -5.73 -0.87
C LEU A 70 -4.90 -6.21 0.58
N LEU A 71 -3.69 -6.39 1.15
CA LEU A 71 -3.53 -6.67 2.58
C LEU A 71 -4.24 -5.63 3.45
N VAL A 72 -4.11 -4.34 3.13
CA VAL A 72 -4.76 -3.26 3.90
C VAL A 72 -6.28 -3.47 3.97
N ALA A 73 -6.92 -3.89 2.88
CA ALA A 73 -8.36 -4.17 2.87
C ALA A 73 -8.73 -5.40 3.71
N HIS A 74 -7.96 -6.49 3.60
CA HIS A 74 -8.16 -7.70 4.41
C HIS A 74 -8.00 -7.40 5.90
N TRP A 75 -6.92 -6.72 6.26
CA TRP A 75 -6.65 -6.31 7.63
C TRP A 75 -7.76 -5.40 8.18
N ALA A 76 -8.20 -4.40 7.40
CA ALA A 76 -9.26 -3.47 7.80
C ALA A 76 -10.61 -4.17 8.04
N ALA A 77 -10.90 -5.24 7.30
CA ALA A 77 -12.12 -6.04 7.51
C ALA A 77 -12.08 -6.88 8.78
N ARG A 78 -10.90 -7.12 9.33
CA ARG A 78 -10.66 -8.11 10.39
C ARG A 78 -10.28 -7.51 11.73
N PHE A 79 -9.49 -6.45 11.71
CA PHE A 79 -8.93 -5.85 12.93
C PHE A 79 -9.57 -4.49 13.21
N PRO A 80 -9.91 -4.21 14.48
CA PRO A 80 -10.53 -2.95 14.87
C PRO A 80 -9.54 -1.80 15.04
N SER A 81 -8.24 -2.07 15.01
CA SER A 81 -7.19 -1.09 15.26
C SER A 81 -7.29 0.13 14.35
N ALA A 82 -7.02 1.30 14.90
CA ALA A 82 -7.15 2.56 14.20
C ALA A 82 -5.86 2.95 13.49
N ILE A 83 -6.01 3.42 12.26
CA ILE A 83 -4.94 4.12 11.52
C ILE A 83 -5.42 5.51 11.11
N ALA A 84 -4.50 6.41 10.85
CA ALA A 84 -4.83 7.77 10.41
C ALA A 84 -5.30 7.79 8.95
N GLY A 85 -4.71 6.93 8.10
CA GLY A 85 -5.08 6.78 6.71
C GLY A 85 -4.17 5.82 5.97
N ALA A 86 -4.47 5.52 4.71
CA ALA A 86 -3.71 4.62 3.85
C ALA A 86 -3.36 5.28 2.51
N PHE A 87 -2.08 5.23 2.16
CA PHE A 87 -1.53 5.67 0.88
C PHE A 87 -1.20 4.41 0.06
N LEU A 88 -2.01 4.15 -0.98
CA LEU A 88 -2.07 2.88 -1.69
C LEU A 88 -1.50 3.04 -3.10
N VAL A 89 -0.31 2.50 -3.35
CA VAL A 89 0.45 2.72 -4.59
C VAL A 89 0.41 1.47 -5.46
N ALA A 90 0.07 1.62 -6.73
CA ALA A 90 0.06 0.54 -7.73
C ALA A 90 -0.80 -0.67 -7.28
N VAL A 91 -2.05 -0.40 -6.92
CA VAL A 91 -2.99 -1.45 -6.46
C VAL A 91 -3.22 -2.46 -7.57
N PRO A 92 -2.90 -3.75 -7.38
CA PRO A 92 -3.08 -4.74 -8.42
C PRO A 92 -4.55 -5.13 -8.59
N ASP A 93 -4.88 -5.56 -9.81
CA ASP A 93 -6.16 -6.20 -10.10
C ASP A 93 -6.07 -7.70 -9.74
N PRO A 94 -6.79 -8.18 -8.71
CA PRO A 94 -6.73 -9.58 -8.32
C PRO A 94 -7.29 -10.52 -9.40
N ASP A 95 -8.15 -10.03 -10.28
CA ASP A 95 -8.74 -10.80 -11.38
C ASP A 95 -7.96 -10.62 -12.70
N GLY A 96 -6.93 -9.79 -12.69
CA GLY A 96 -6.06 -9.54 -13.84
C GLY A 96 -5.21 -10.76 -14.22
N ALA A 97 -4.90 -10.89 -15.51
CA ALA A 97 -4.14 -12.01 -16.06
C ALA A 97 -2.71 -12.16 -15.46
N ASN A 98 -2.13 -11.05 -15.00
CA ASN A 98 -0.78 -11.01 -14.43
C ASN A 98 -0.76 -11.12 -12.91
N PHE A 99 -1.90 -11.40 -12.27
CA PHE A 99 -1.93 -11.55 -10.81
C PHE A 99 -1.15 -12.80 -10.38
N PRO A 100 -0.15 -12.68 -9.49
CA PRO A 100 0.74 -13.78 -9.14
C PRO A 100 0.00 -14.95 -8.48
N ALA A 101 0.36 -16.18 -8.87
CA ALA A 101 -0.23 -17.40 -8.31
C ALA A 101 0.07 -17.52 -6.81
N GLU A 102 1.24 -17.06 -6.37
CA GLU A 102 1.69 -17.03 -4.97
C GLU A 102 0.80 -16.17 -4.10
N ALA A 103 0.12 -15.17 -4.69
CA ALA A 103 -0.79 -14.27 -4.01
C ALA A 103 -2.27 -14.74 -4.04
N ALA A 104 -2.56 -15.97 -4.47
CA ALA A 104 -3.93 -16.47 -4.62
C ALA A 104 -4.76 -16.39 -3.32
N ALA A 105 -4.13 -16.51 -2.14
CA ALA A 105 -4.80 -16.39 -0.84
C ALA A 105 -5.36 -14.99 -0.56
N PHE A 106 -4.94 -13.95 -1.33
CA PHE A 106 -5.48 -12.60 -1.23
C PHE A 106 -6.79 -12.41 -2.02
N ARG A 107 -7.33 -13.47 -2.59
CA ARG A 107 -8.65 -13.52 -3.23
C ARG A 107 -9.66 -14.28 -2.35
N PRO A 108 -10.95 -13.88 -2.33
CA PRO A 108 -11.46 -12.62 -2.87
C PRO A 108 -11.07 -11.43 -2.00
N VAL A 109 -10.87 -10.26 -2.61
CA VAL A 109 -10.61 -9.03 -1.88
C VAL A 109 -11.89 -8.54 -1.21
N PRO A 110 -11.87 -8.12 0.06
CA PRO A 110 -13.03 -7.57 0.73
C PRO A 110 -13.62 -6.39 -0.04
N ASN A 111 -14.93 -6.43 -0.25
CA ASN A 111 -15.68 -5.34 -0.85
C ASN A 111 -16.21 -4.40 0.24
N GLY A 112 -16.38 -3.15 -0.12
CA GLY A 112 -16.97 -2.12 0.73
C GLY A 112 -15.98 -1.04 1.13
N THR A 113 -16.53 0.01 1.71
CA THR A 113 -15.82 1.23 2.07
C THR A 113 -14.76 0.97 3.14
N LEU A 114 -13.56 1.52 2.93
CA LEU A 114 -12.55 1.57 3.97
C LEU A 114 -13.00 2.53 5.08
N ARG A 115 -12.80 2.15 6.33
CA ARG A 115 -13.23 2.95 7.51
C ARG A 115 -12.28 4.09 7.87
N PHE A 116 -11.30 4.36 7.03
CA PHE A 116 -10.30 5.42 7.18
C PHE A 116 -10.06 6.10 5.82
N PRO A 117 -9.58 7.34 5.79
CA PRO A 117 -9.19 8.00 4.56
C PRO A 117 -8.14 7.19 3.80
N ALA A 118 -8.34 7.00 2.49
CA ALA A 118 -7.35 6.34 1.65
C ALA A 118 -7.14 7.11 0.34
N LEU A 119 -5.92 7.06 -0.18
CA LEU A 119 -5.54 7.68 -1.44
C LEU A 119 -4.79 6.66 -2.31
N PHE A 120 -5.33 6.40 -3.48
CA PHE A 120 -4.70 5.57 -4.51
C PHE A 120 -3.77 6.41 -5.36
N ILE A 121 -2.59 5.87 -5.66
CA ILE A 121 -1.68 6.41 -6.68
C ILE A 121 -1.55 5.37 -7.77
N ALA A 122 -2.05 5.70 -8.95
CA ALA A 122 -2.12 4.80 -10.08
C ALA A 122 -1.19 5.23 -11.23
N SER A 123 -0.70 4.25 -11.97
CA SER A 123 0.02 4.43 -13.23
C SER A 123 -0.89 4.04 -14.40
N THR A 124 -0.74 4.72 -15.55
CA THR A 124 -1.55 4.46 -16.76
C THR A 124 -1.10 3.21 -17.51
N ASN A 125 0.08 2.69 -17.23
CA ASN A 125 0.68 1.53 -17.90
C ASN A 125 1.17 0.46 -16.89
N ASP A 126 0.50 0.34 -15.75
CA ASP A 126 0.80 -0.72 -14.77
C ASP A 126 0.40 -2.09 -15.34
N PRO A 127 1.33 -3.05 -15.46
CA PRO A 127 1.02 -4.37 -15.99
C PRO A 127 0.16 -5.23 -15.07
N TYR A 128 0.06 -4.89 -13.79
CA TYR A 128 -0.68 -5.65 -12.77
C TYR A 128 -2.02 -5.04 -12.39
N GLY A 129 -2.26 -3.79 -12.76
CA GLY A 129 -3.49 -3.08 -12.40
C GLY A 129 -3.92 -2.13 -13.51
N ALA A 130 -4.78 -2.61 -14.42
CA ALA A 130 -5.38 -1.74 -15.43
C ALA A 130 -6.04 -0.53 -14.76
N LEU A 131 -5.83 0.67 -15.33
CA LEU A 131 -6.31 1.92 -14.74
C LEU A 131 -7.82 1.91 -14.46
N GLU A 132 -8.61 1.28 -15.34
CA GLU A 132 -10.06 1.18 -15.15
C GLU A 132 -10.43 0.32 -13.94
N ALA A 133 -9.78 -0.84 -13.75
CA ALA A 133 -9.95 -1.68 -12.57
C ALA A 133 -9.54 -0.94 -11.29
N THR A 134 -8.46 -0.16 -11.36
CA THR A 134 -8.01 0.68 -10.23
C THR A 134 -9.02 1.79 -9.92
N ARG A 135 -9.63 2.43 -10.93
CA ARG A 135 -10.70 3.44 -10.76
C ARG A 135 -11.92 2.84 -10.07
N GLN A 136 -12.35 1.67 -10.53
CA GLN A 136 -13.49 0.96 -9.94
C GLN A 136 -13.20 0.60 -8.48
N ARG A 137 -12.02 0.06 -8.18
CA ARG A 137 -11.59 -0.28 -6.82
C ARG A 137 -11.55 0.94 -5.91
N ALA A 138 -11.00 2.05 -6.36
CA ALA A 138 -10.96 3.29 -5.59
C ALA A 138 -12.38 3.81 -5.30
N HIS A 139 -13.30 3.72 -6.28
CA HIS A 139 -14.70 4.06 -6.10
C HIS A 139 -15.37 3.16 -5.04
N ASP A 140 -15.22 1.83 -5.14
CA ASP A 140 -15.83 0.86 -4.23
C ASP A 140 -15.34 1.04 -2.79
N TRP A 141 -14.07 1.41 -2.62
CA TRP A 141 -13.48 1.68 -1.30
C TRP A 141 -13.69 3.12 -0.83
N GLN A 142 -14.41 3.95 -1.60
CA GLN A 142 -14.64 5.37 -1.36
C GLN A 142 -13.35 6.15 -1.07
N SER A 143 -12.35 5.88 -1.87
CA SER A 143 -11.00 6.43 -1.73
C SER A 143 -10.70 7.47 -2.79
N GLY A 144 -9.80 8.41 -2.49
CA GLY A 144 -9.25 9.32 -3.48
C GLY A 144 -8.38 8.57 -4.49
N LEU A 145 -8.23 9.12 -5.71
CA LEU A 145 -7.37 8.57 -6.75
C LEU A 145 -6.59 9.69 -7.43
N ILE A 146 -5.27 9.50 -7.53
CA ILE A 146 -4.38 10.32 -8.37
C ILE A 146 -3.73 9.42 -9.41
N VAL A 147 -3.81 9.82 -10.67
CA VAL A 147 -3.11 9.17 -11.78
C VAL A 147 -1.79 9.89 -12.01
N ALA A 148 -0.68 9.20 -11.70
CA ALA A 148 0.65 9.79 -11.68
C ALA A 148 1.39 9.76 -13.04
N GLY A 149 0.70 9.29 -14.10
CA GLY A 149 1.28 9.14 -15.44
C GLY A 149 1.70 7.69 -15.73
N ALA A 150 2.53 7.52 -16.77
CA ALA A 150 3.00 6.20 -17.21
C ALA A 150 4.29 5.80 -16.48
N LEU A 151 4.14 5.27 -15.27
CA LEU A 151 5.24 4.94 -14.34
C LEU A 151 5.45 3.43 -14.16
N GLY A 152 4.89 2.59 -15.05
CA GLY A 152 4.92 1.14 -14.86
C GLY A 152 4.24 0.74 -13.56
N HIS A 153 4.82 -0.23 -12.83
CA HIS A 153 4.30 -0.70 -11.53
C HIS A 153 4.74 0.17 -10.34
N ILE A 154 5.26 1.37 -10.58
CA ILE A 154 5.77 2.29 -9.56
C ILE A 154 6.70 1.57 -8.56
N ASN A 155 7.62 0.78 -9.08
CA ASN A 155 8.58 0.00 -8.30
C ASN A 155 10.04 0.39 -8.66
N ALA A 156 11.03 -0.37 -8.20
CA ALA A 156 12.43 -0.11 -8.50
C ALA A 156 12.74 -0.08 -10.01
N SER A 157 12.06 -0.92 -10.82
CA SER A 157 12.22 -0.94 -12.29
C SER A 157 11.65 0.28 -12.99
N SER A 158 10.86 1.10 -12.30
CA SER A 158 10.32 2.36 -12.83
C SER A 158 11.35 3.49 -12.86
N GLY A 159 12.54 3.30 -12.26
CA GLY A 159 13.62 4.27 -12.29
C GLY A 159 13.34 5.57 -11.52
N LEU A 160 12.47 5.54 -10.52
CA LEU A 160 12.01 6.73 -9.81
C LEU A 160 12.97 7.21 -8.71
N GLY A 161 13.94 6.38 -8.32
CA GLY A 161 14.80 6.66 -7.18
C GLY A 161 13.99 6.81 -5.90
N ASP A 162 14.24 7.89 -5.15
CA ASP A 162 13.51 8.25 -3.93
C ASP A 162 12.10 8.83 -4.18
N TRP A 163 11.70 8.93 -5.43
CA TRP A 163 10.39 9.36 -5.90
C TRP A 163 9.85 10.63 -5.20
N PRO A 164 10.46 11.81 -5.43
CA PRO A 164 10.09 13.04 -4.74
C PRO A 164 8.63 13.44 -4.93
N GLN A 165 8.06 13.17 -6.11
CA GLN A 165 6.65 13.47 -6.41
C GLN A 165 5.71 12.62 -5.55
N GLY A 166 6.00 11.32 -5.40
CA GLY A 166 5.23 10.43 -4.52
C GLY A 166 5.34 10.85 -3.07
N ARG A 167 6.53 11.29 -2.63
CA ARG A 167 6.73 11.80 -1.29
C ARG A 167 5.92 13.08 -1.03
N ALA A 168 5.89 14.01 -1.97
CA ALA A 168 5.09 15.23 -1.86
C ALA A 168 3.58 14.92 -1.78
N LEU A 169 3.10 13.92 -2.54
CA LEU A 169 1.71 13.44 -2.46
C LEU A 169 1.39 12.83 -1.09
N LEU A 170 2.30 12.02 -0.53
CA LEU A 170 2.14 11.46 0.82
C LEU A 170 2.10 12.57 1.88
N ASP A 171 2.97 13.57 1.78
CA ASP A 171 3.03 14.68 2.73
C ASP A 171 1.76 15.52 2.67
N ALA A 172 1.23 15.80 1.47
CA ALA A 172 -0.04 16.49 1.26
C ALA A 172 -1.23 15.70 1.82
N PHE A 173 -1.30 14.38 1.53
CA PHE A 173 -2.32 13.50 2.08
C PHE A 173 -2.28 13.48 3.61
N SER A 174 -1.09 13.28 4.18
CA SER A 174 -0.89 13.22 5.63
C SER A 174 -1.26 14.53 6.34
N ALA A 175 -1.05 15.67 5.70
CA ALA A 175 -1.43 16.98 6.24
C ALA A 175 -2.95 17.16 6.35
N GLY A 176 -3.72 16.50 5.49
CA GLY A 176 -5.19 16.51 5.50
C GLY A 176 -5.83 15.56 6.52
N LEU A 177 -5.06 14.64 7.11
CA LEU A 177 -5.58 13.67 8.07
C LEU A 177 -5.80 14.32 9.45
N ARG A 178 -6.86 13.88 10.14
CA ARG A 178 -7.12 14.33 11.51
C ARG A 178 -6.02 13.82 12.46
N ARG A 179 -5.63 14.69 13.37
CA ARG A 179 -4.64 14.38 14.42
C ARG A 179 -5.29 13.64 15.57
#